data_b2b922da9bfa65bcdb9bad1c9666bd17
#
_entry.id   b2b922da9bfa65bcdb9bad1c9666bd17
#
_cell.length_a   1.000
_cell.length_b   1.000
_cell.length_c   1.000
_cell.angle_alpha   90.00
_cell.angle_beta   90.00
_cell.angle_gamma   90.00
#
_symmetry.space_group_name_H-M   'P 1'
#
loop_
_entity.id
_entity.type
_entity.pdbx_description
1 polymer ?
#
loop_
_entity_poly.entity_id
_entity_poly.type
_entity_poly.pdbx_seq_one_letter_code
_entity_poly.pdbx_strand_id
1 'polypeptide(L)'
;MKYVFYVLGILILTLGISFTIQSDLGTSPFDALLVGLSINVGLTVGSWEIIMALLLIGFNSFLKRQRPEVLGLLSAFITGIGIDMWLFLLQNLITPELWYSKVVCFGIGLVVIGLGTATYLHTNFAPIPVDRLTLIIQELTRTNIFFSKTFIYLVFLIMAMFLNGPIGVGTLLTVCLGGLILNYFMPFTEKVLSRILTHSSTSPNYDKDENHSI
;
A
#
# COMPACT_ATOMS: atom_id res chain seq x y z
N MET A 1 -1.83 -4.51 19.82
CA MET A 1 -1.75 -5.50 18.73
C MET A 1 -2.19 -4.92 17.39
N LYS A 2 -3.39 -4.34 17.24
CA LYS A 2 -3.93 -3.80 15.97
C LYS A 2 -2.97 -2.84 15.24
N TYR A 3 -2.37 -1.89 15.94
CA TYR A 3 -1.41 -0.92 15.36
C TYR A 3 -0.11 -1.57 14.88
N VAL A 4 0.35 -2.63 15.55
CA VAL A 4 1.54 -3.37 15.13
C VAL A 4 1.29 -4.06 13.79
N PHE A 5 0.14 -4.72 13.62
CA PHE A 5 -0.24 -5.34 12.35
C PHE A 5 -0.44 -4.32 11.22
N TYR A 6 -0.92 -3.12 11.57
CA TYR A 6 -1.03 -2.02 10.62
C TYR A 6 0.34 -1.59 10.08
N VAL A 7 1.28 -1.30 10.97
CA VAL A 7 2.65 -0.89 10.59
C VAL A 7 3.36 -2.02 9.83
N LEU A 8 3.28 -3.26 10.32
CA LEU A 8 3.87 -4.43 9.65
C LEU A 8 3.25 -4.64 8.26
N GLY A 9 1.94 -4.51 8.11
CA GLY A 9 1.26 -4.61 6.83
C GLY A 9 1.76 -3.57 5.82
N ILE A 10 1.94 -2.32 6.25
CA ILE A 10 2.50 -1.25 5.41
C ILE A 10 3.97 -1.53 5.07
N LEU A 11 4.78 -2.00 6.02
CA LEU A 11 6.19 -2.33 5.75
C LEU A 11 6.33 -3.50 4.77
N ILE A 12 5.46 -4.50 4.85
CA ILE A 12 5.39 -5.60 3.86
C ILE A 12 4.95 -5.07 2.50
N LEU A 13 3.93 -4.20 2.46
CA LEU A 13 3.46 -3.55 1.23
C LEU A 13 4.59 -2.79 0.55
N THR A 14 5.30 -1.93 1.28
CA THR A 14 6.40 -1.11 0.74
C THR A 14 7.59 -1.94 0.28
N LEU A 15 7.87 -3.08 0.93
CA LEU A 15 8.84 -4.05 0.45
C LEU A 15 8.44 -4.58 -0.94
N GLY A 16 7.18 -4.96 -1.12
CA GLY A 16 6.66 -5.42 -2.41
C GLY A 16 6.73 -4.34 -3.50
N ILE A 17 6.39 -3.09 -3.17
CA ILE A 17 6.52 -1.94 -4.07
C ILE A 17 7.99 -1.78 -4.50
N SER A 18 8.92 -1.85 -3.56
CA SER A 18 10.35 -1.73 -3.86
C SER A 18 10.86 -2.86 -4.76
N PHE A 19 10.37 -4.09 -4.61
CA PHE A 19 10.65 -5.19 -5.53
C PHE A 19 10.13 -4.92 -6.94
N THR A 20 8.91 -4.39 -7.09
CA THR A 20 8.37 -4.05 -8.42
C THR A 20 9.15 -2.93 -9.09
N ILE A 21 9.60 -1.92 -8.33
CA ILE A 21 10.46 -0.83 -8.84
C ILE A 21 11.81 -1.40 -9.27
N GLN A 22 12.48 -2.21 -8.46
CA GLN A 22 13.78 -2.81 -8.76
C GLN A 22 13.73 -3.82 -9.92
N SER A 23 12.56 -4.39 -10.21
CA SER A 23 12.40 -5.34 -11.32
C SER A 23 12.62 -4.73 -12.70
N ASP A 24 12.50 -3.41 -12.84
CA ASP A 24 12.60 -2.67 -14.11
C ASP A 24 11.62 -3.18 -15.20
N LEU A 25 10.50 -3.80 -14.80
CA LEU A 25 9.41 -4.21 -15.69
C LEU A 25 8.23 -3.22 -15.68
N GLY A 26 8.33 -2.20 -14.85
CA GLY A 26 7.24 -1.27 -14.54
C GLY A 26 6.59 -1.61 -13.20
N THR A 27 5.97 -0.63 -12.59
CA THR A 27 5.29 -0.73 -11.30
C THR A 27 3.85 -0.22 -11.40
N SER A 28 3.14 -0.06 -10.28
CA SER A 28 1.78 0.49 -10.34
C SER A 28 1.79 1.90 -10.95
N PRO A 29 0.70 2.36 -11.62
CA PRO A 29 0.63 3.70 -12.20
C PRO A 29 0.94 4.82 -11.20
N PHE A 30 0.53 4.67 -9.95
CA PHE A 30 0.81 5.65 -8.89
C PHE A 30 2.30 5.63 -8.49
N ASP A 31 2.87 4.45 -8.27
CA ASP A 31 4.30 4.32 -7.93
C ASP A 31 5.18 4.77 -9.10
N ALA A 32 4.77 4.49 -10.35
CA ALA A 32 5.47 4.96 -11.54
C ALA A 32 5.49 6.50 -11.62
N LEU A 33 4.40 7.17 -11.22
CA LEU A 33 4.36 8.61 -11.09
C LEU A 33 5.36 9.10 -10.03
N LEU A 34 5.41 8.48 -8.84
CA LEU A 34 6.33 8.87 -7.78
C LEU A 34 7.80 8.72 -8.19
N VAL A 35 8.13 7.62 -8.86
CA VAL A 35 9.47 7.39 -9.41
C VAL A 35 9.79 8.41 -10.50
N GLY A 36 8.85 8.69 -11.40
CA GLY A 36 9.00 9.72 -12.44
C GLY A 36 9.26 11.11 -11.84
N LEU A 37 8.55 11.50 -10.79
CA LEU A 37 8.78 12.73 -10.05
C LEU A 37 10.17 12.75 -9.38
N SER A 38 10.57 11.65 -8.77
CA SER A 38 11.89 11.51 -8.16
C SER A 38 13.03 11.72 -9.17
N ILE A 39 12.90 11.16 -10.37
CA ILE A 39 13.91 11.25 -11.42
C ILE A 39 13.98 12.69 -12.01
N ASN A 40 12.83 13.32 -12.26
CA ASN A 40 12.79 14.59 -13.01
C ASN A 40 12.90 15.83 -12.12
N VAL A 41 12.39 15.77 -10.89
CA VAL A 41 12.32 16.92 -9.97
C VAL A 41 13.34 16.79 -8.82
N GLY A 42 13.77 15.56 -8.52
CA GLY A 42 14.58 15.24 -7.35
C GLY A 42 13.72 14.82 -6.16
N LEU A 43 14.32 14.74 -5.00
CA LEU A 43 13.78 14.11 -3.79
C LEU A 43 13.67 12.57 -3.93
N THR A 44 13.37 11.91 -2.84
CA THR A 44 13.19 10.45 -2.82
C THR A 44 11.76 10.06 -3.23
N VAL A 45 11.58 8.81 -3.63
CA VAL A 45 10.26 8.25 -3.96
C VAL A 45 9.32 8.36 -2.77
N GLY A 46 9.82 8.05 -1.56
CA GLY A 46 9.04 8.16 -0.32
C GLY A 46 8.70 9.60 0.06
N SER A 47 9.57 10.58 -0.25
CA SER A 47 9.24 12.00 -0.07
C SER A 47 8.08 12.42 -0.97
N TRP A 48 8.06 11.95 -2.23
CA TRP A 48 6.95 12.19 -3.15
C TRP A 48 5.67 11.48 -2.73
N GLU A 49 5.76 10.29 -2.12
CA GLU A 49 4.61 9.61 -1.50
C GLU A 49 3.92 10.54 -0.48
N ILE A 50 4.69 11.16 0.43
CA ILE A 50 4.15 12.06 1.45
C ILE A 50 3.54 13.32 0.82
N ILE A 51 4.22 13.92 -0.17
CA ILE A 51 3.72 15.12 -0.86
C ILE A 51 2.42 14.81 -1.61
N MET A 52 2.39 13.72 -2.38
CA MET A 52 1.19 13.31 -3.11
C MET A 52 0.05 12.94 -2.17
N ALA A 53 0.35 12.33 -1.04
CA ALA A 53 -0.65 12.04 -0.02
C ALA A 53 -1.29 13.32 0.54
N LEU A 54 -0.52 14.37 0.81
CA LEU A 54 -1.05 15.66 1.24
C LEU A 54 -1.99 16.26 0.19
N LEU A 55 -1.59 16.22 -1.09
CA LEU A 55 -2.44 16.68 -2.20
C LEU A 55 -3.73 15.85 -2.30
N LEU A 56 -3.62 14.53 -2.19
CA LEU A 56 -4.77 13.62 -2.25
C LEU A 56 -5.71 13.79 -1.04
N ILE A 57 -5.20 14.00 0.17
CA ILE A 57 -6.01 14.28 1.36
C ILE A 57 -6.80 15.58 1.17
N GLY A 58 -6.16 16.64 0.67
CA GLY A 58 -6.83 17.89 0.32
C GLY A 58 -7.89 17.69 -0.75
N PHE A 59 -7.57 16.98 -1.82
CA PHE A 59 -8.49 16.67 -2.92
C PHE A 59 -9.68 15.79 -2.47
N ASN A 60 -9.44 14.78 -1.66
CA ASN A 60 -10.47 13.94 -1.06
C ASN A 60 -11.42 14.74 -0.17
N SER A 61 -10.89 15.65 0.63
CA SER A 61 -11.66 16.56 1.48
C SER A 61 -12.56 17.48 0.63
N PHE A 62 -12.01 18.04 -0.45
CA PHE A 62 -12.75 18.87 -1.38
C PHE A 62 -13.90 18.12 -2.06
N LEU A 63 -13.63 16.90 -2.58
CA LEU A 63 -14.64 16.06 -3.23
C LEU A 63 -15.79 15.67 -2.31
N LYS A 64 -15.50 15.28 -1.07
CA LYS A 64 -16.52 14.90 -0.08
C LYS A 64 -17.15 16.09 0.64
N ARG A 65 -16.59 17.27 0.52
CA ARG A 65 -16.96 18.46 1.32
C ARG A 65 -16.92 18.17 2.84
N GLN A 66 -15.96 17.38 3.27
CA GLN A 66 -15.76 16.98 4.66
C GLN A 66 -14.39 17.40 5.14
N ARG A 67 -14.15 17.33 6.46
CA ARG A 67 -12.85 17.63 7.03
C ARG A 67 -11.79 16.65 6.51
N PRO A 68 -10.55 17.11 6.27
CA PRO A 68 -9.47 16.25 5.80
C PRO A 68 -9.19 15.11 6.79
N GLU A 69 -9.03 13.90 6.27
CA GLU A 69 -8.70 12.71 7.05
C GLU A 69 -7.20 12.68 7.34
N VAL A 70 -6.78 13.37 8.40
CA VAL A 70 -5.37 13.53 8.78
C VAL A 70 -4.68 12.18 9.09
N LEU A 71 -5.43 11.18 9.51
CA LEU A 71 -4.89 9.82 9.74
C LEU A 71 -4.28 9.21 8.46
N GLY A 72 -4.77 9.58 7.27
CA GLY A 72 -4.17 9.18 6.00
C GLY A 72 -2.74 9.71 5.81
N LEU A 73 -2.37 10.81 6.48
CA LEU A 73 -1.00 11.31 6.46
C LEU A 73 -0.05 10.41 7.25
N LEU A 74 -0.51 9.81 8.35
CA LEU A 74 0.28 8.84 9.11
C LEU A 74 0.60 7.59 8.26
N SER A 75 -0.41 7.07 7.52
CA SER A 75 -0.17 5.95 6.60
C SER A 75 0.84 6.31 5.52
N ALA A 76 0.69 7.48 4.88
CA ALA A 76 1.61 7.95 3.85
C ALA A 76 3.04 8.16 4.39
N PHE A 77 3.19 8.64 5.61
CA PHE A 77 4.49 8.81 6.24
C PHE A 77 5.20 7.47 6.48
N ILE A 78 4.47 6.47 7.00
CA ILE A 78 5.01 5.12 7.18
C ILE A 78 5.31 4.47 5.83
N THR A 79 4.44 4.65 4.83
CA THR A 79 4.65 4.14 3.46
C THR A 79 5.87 4.78 2.82
N GLY A 80 6.00 6.10 2.87
CA GLY A 80 7.13 6.83 2.28
C GLY A 80 8.47 6.44 2.89
N ILE A 81 8.57 6.41 4.22
CA ILE A 81 9.78 5.94 4.91
C ILE A 81 10.06 4.48 4.56
N GLY A 82 9.03 3.63 4.52
CA GLY A 82 9.18 2.22 4.18
C GLY A 82 9.72 2.02 2.76
N ILE A 83 9.20 2.77 1.77
CA ILE A 83 9.69 2.71 0.38
C ILE A 83 11.17 3.12 0.32
N ASP A 84 11.53 4.26 0.88
CA ASP A 84 12.91 4.76 0.85
C ASP A 84 13.87 3.81 1.57
N MET A 85 13.48 3.29 2.72
CA MET A 85 14.26 2.30 3.47
C MET A 85 14.52 1.04 2.64
N TRP A 86 13.48 0.45 2.04
CA TRP A 86 13.62 -0.76 1.26
C TRP A 86 14.38 -0.53 -0.05
N LEU A 87 14.15 0.57 -0.76
CA LEU A 87 14.92 0.92 -1.95
C LEU A 87 16.40 1.07 -1.62
N PHE A 88 16.74 1.74 -0.51
CA PHE A 88 18.12 1.88 -0.06
C PHE A 88 18.76 0.53 0.28
N LEU A 89 18.05 -0.36 0.99
CA LEU A 89 18.56 -1.67 1.36
C LEU A 89 18.70 -2.61 0.14
N LEU A 90 17.76 -2.55 -0.80
CA LEU A 90 17.69 -3.48 -1.93
C LEU A 90 18.56 -3.06 -3.12
N GLN A 91 18.91 -1.77 -3.26
CA GLN A 91 19.64 -1.25 -4.43
C GLN A 91 20.96 -1.98 -4.74
N ASN A 92 21.63 -2.53 -3.72
CA ASN A 92 22.89 -3.26 -3.86
C ASN A 92 22.72 -4.78 -3.77
N LEU A 93 21.56 -5.27 -3.34
CA LEU A 93 21.27 -6.69 -3.14
C LEU A 93 20.53 -7.30 -4.33
N ILE A 94 19.69 -6.50 -4.99
CA ILE A 94 18.80 -6.97 -6.06
C ILE A 94 19.00 -6.08 -7.28
N THR A 95 19.85 -6.55 -8.20
CA THR A 95 20.07 -5.95 -9.52
C THR A 95 19.72 -6.97 -10.59
N PRO A 96 18.42 -7.14 -10.93
CA PRO A 96 18.02 -8.15 -11.90
C PRO A 96 18.45 -7.71 -13.31
N GLU A 97 19.49 -8.33 -13.86
CA GLU A 97 19.98 -8.05 -15.21
C GLU A 97 19.25 -8.88 -16.27
N LEU A 98 19.03 -10.17 -15.96
CA LEU A 98 18.41 -11.11 -16.88
C LEU A 98 16.89 -10.99 -16.87
N TRP A 99 16.25 -11.14 -18.02
CA TRP A 99 14.80 -11.00 -18.15
C TRP A 99 14.02 -11.90 -17.18
N TYR A 100 14.44 -13.15 -16.99
CA TYR A 100 13.77 -14.05 -16.05
C TYR A 100 13.92 -13.60 -14.58
N SER A 101 15.07 -13.02 -14.21
CA SER A 101 15.25 -12.49 -12.85
C SER A 101 14.38 -11.25 -12.60
N LYS A 102 14.17 -10.41 -13.62
CA LYS A 102 13.21 -9.30 -13.58
C LYS A 102 11.79 -9.80 -13.33
N VAL A 103 11.36 -10.84 -14.08
CA VAL A 103 10.01 -11.42 -13.93
C VAL A 103 9.83 -12.05 -12.55
N VAL A 104 10.82 -12.78 -12.04
CA VAL A 104 10.76 -13.38 -10.71
C VAL A 104 10.69 -12.31 -9.63
N CYS A 105 11.55 -11.28 -9.72
CA CYS A 105 11.55 -10.14 -8.80
C CYS A 105 10.20 -9.43 -8.78
N PHE A 106 9.65 -9.15 -9.97
CA PHE A 106 8.34 -8.55 -10.11
C PHE A 106 7.21 -9.42 -9.52
N GLY A 107 7.23 -10.72 -9.81
CA GLY A 107 6.22 -11.67 -9.29
C GLY A 107 6.23 -11.75 -7.77
N ILE A 108 7.43 -11.81 -7.16
CA ILE A 108 7.59 -11.73 -5.70
C ILE A 108 7.01 -10.42 -5.19
N GLY A 109 7.35 -9.29 -5.83
CA GLY A 109 6.83 -7.97 -5.47
C GLY A 109 5.30 -7.92 -5.45
N LEU A 110 4.63 -8.45 -6.50
CA LEU A 110 3.17 -8.49 -6.56
C LEU A 110 2.53 -9.31 -5.43
N VAL A 111 3.09 -10.47 -5.12
CA VAL A 111 2.61 -11.34 -4.03
C VAL A 111 2.77 -10.63 -2.68
N VAL A 112 3.92 -10.00 -2.45
CA VAL A 112 4.23 -9.27 -1.21
C VAL A 112 3.33 -8.01 -1.08
N ILE A 113 3.06 -7.29 -2.17
CA ILE A 113 2.08 -6.18 -2.20
C ILE A 113 0.71 -6.68 -1.75
N GLY A 114 0.24 -7.79 -2.32
CA GLY A 114 -1.08 -8.34 -1.98
C GLY A 114 -1.19 -8.73 -0.51
N LEU A 115 -0.17 -9.41 0.03
CA LEU A 115 -0.10 -9.80 1.44
C LEU A 115 -0.06 -8.58 2.36
N GLY A 116 0.79 -7.60 2.08
CA GLY A 116 0.91 -6.37 2.85
C GLY A 116 -0.38 -5.57 2.85
N THR A 117 -0.99 -5.40 1.66
CA THR A 117 -2.27 -4.70 1.48
C THR A 117 -3.38 -5.38 2.27
N ALA A 118 -3.54 -6.70 2.14
CA ALA A 118 -4.54 -7.44 2.89
C ALA A 118 -4.33 -7.30 4.41
N THR A 119 -3.08 -7.34 4.88
CA THR A 119 -2.75 -7.24 6.30
C THR A 119 -3.11 -5.87 6.88
N TYR A 120 -2.74 -4.75 6.22
CA TYR A 120 -3.04 -3.42 6.75
C TYR A 120 -4.54 -3.07 6.64
N LEU A 121 -5.21 -3.48 5.56
CA LEU A 121 -6.64 -3.21 5.36
C LEU A 121 -7.52 -3.87 6.43
N HIS A 122 -7.19 -5.09 6.86
CA HIS A 122 -7.92 -5.76 7.95
C HIS A 122 -7.87 -5.00 9.28
N THR A 123 -6.90 -4.13 9.47
CA THR A 123 -6.83 -3.34 10.69
C THR A 123 -7.91 -2.26 10.75
N ASN A 124 -8.51 -1.86 9.63
CA ASN A 124 -9.51 -0.78 9.53
C ASN A 124 -9.09 0.48 10.30
N PHE A 125 -7.80 0.85 10.25
CA PHE A 125 -7.30 2.00 11.01
C PHE A 125 -7.30 3.26 10.15
N ALA A 126 -6.45 3.34 9.13
CA ALA A 126 -6.35 4.49 8.24
C ALA A 126 -6.02 4.01 6.82
N PRO A 127 -6.89 4.21 5.84
CA PRO A 127 -6.59 3.86 4.46
C PRO A 127 -5.52 4.79 3.90
N ILE A 128 -4.69 4.27 3.00
CA ILE A 128 -3.76 5.07 2.21
C ILE A 128 -4.58 6.06 1.35
N PRO A 129 -4.15 7.33 1.21
CA PRO A 129 -4.95 8.38 0.55
C PRO A 129 -5.42 8.06 -0.87
N VAL A 130 -4.64 7.29 -1.63
CA VAL A 130 -4.99 6.82 -2.98
C VAL A 130 -6.13 5.78 -2.95
N ASP A 131 -6.11 4.87 -1.98
CA ASP A 131 -7.21 3.92 -1.82
C ASP A 131 -8.48 4.63 -1.34
N ARG A 132 -8.33 5.65 -0.48
CA ARG A 132 -9.44 6.50 -0.07
C ARG A 132 -10.08 7.24 -1.23
N LEU A 133 -9.27 7.79 -2.15
CA LEU A 133 -9.77 8.42 -3.37
C LEU A 133 -10.61 7.44 -4.20
N THR A 134 -10.16 6.19 -4.32
CA THR A 134 -10.90 5.15 -5.04
C THR A 134 -12.30 4.93 -4.46
N LEU A 135 -12.41 4.85 -3.14
CA LEU A 135 -13.71 4.70 -2.46
C LEU A 135 -14.61 5.92 -2.65
N ILE A 136 -14.03 7.13 -2.61
CA ILE A 136 -14.79 8.37 -2.81
C ILE A 136 -15.34 8.46 -4.23
N ILE A 137 -14.52 8.15 -5.25
CA ILE A 137 -14.98 8.15 -6.64
C ILE A 137 -16.05 7.08 -6.87
N GLN A 138 -15.87 5.88 -6.30
CA GLN A 138 -16.89 4.84 -6.34
C GLN A 138 -18.24 5.32 -5.79
N GLU A 139 -18.23 5.98 -4.64
CA GLU A 139 -19.41 6.50 -3.96
C GLU A 139 -20.10 7.62 -4.80
N LEU A 140 -19.32 8.56 -5.31
CA LEU A 140 -19.81 9.68 -6.10
C LEU A 140 -20.38 9.28 -7.46
N THR A 141 -19.72 8.33 -8.13
CA THR A 141 -20.12 7.88 -9.48
C THR A 141 -21.10 6.72 -9.45
N ARG A 142 -21.34 6.12 -8.26
CA ARG A 142 -22.13 4.90 -8.07
C ARG A 142 -21.69 3.74 -8.96
N THR A 143 -20.39 3.71 -9.28
CA THR A 143 -19.79 2.66 -10.11
C THR A 143 -19.20 1.55 -9.25
N ASN A 144 -18.66 0.53 -9.90
CA ASN A 144 -17.93 -0.54 -9.23
C ASN A 144 -16.52 -0.03 -8.81
N ILE A 145 -15.99 -0.55 -7.72
CA ILE A 145 -14.63 -0.25 -7.21
C ILE A 145 -13.55 -0.49 -8.28
N PHE A 146 -13.75 -1.51 -9.11
CA PHE A 146 -12.84 -1.81 -10.22
C PHE A 146 -12.76 -0.66 -11.23
N PHE A 147 -13.89 -0.13 -11.67
CA PHE A 147 -13.93 1.02 -12.60
C PHE A 147 -13.33 2.28 -11.98
N SER A 148 -13.65 2.56 -10.72
CA SER A 148 -13.12 3.72 -10.01
C SER A 148 -11.60 3.64 -9.89
N LYS A 149 -11.06 2.47 -9.52
CA LYS A 149 -9.62 2.24 -9.43
C LYS A 149 -8.93 2.34 -10.79
N THR A 150 -9.52 1.74 -11.82
CA THR A 150 -8.99 1.81 -13.19
C THR A 150 -8.95 3.24 -13.71
N PHE A 151 -9.99 4.04 -13.46
CA PHE A 151 -10.02 5.44 -13.85
C PHE A 151 -8.91 6.26 -13.18
N ILE A 152 -8.73 6.09 -11.86
CA ILE A 152 -7.67 6.77 -11.12
C ILE A 152 -6.30 6.34 -11.63
N TYR A 153 -6.10 5.05 -11.87
CA TYR A 153 -4.85 4.52 -12.40
C TYR A 153 -4.56 5.03 -13.80
N LEU A 154 -5.58 5.22 -14.64
CA LEU A 154 -5.41 5.84 -15.95
C LEU A 154 -4.90 7.28 -15.84
N VAL A 155 -5.44 8.07 -14.93
CA VAL A 155 -4.98 9.44 -14.67
C VAL A 155 -3.51 9.43 -14.22
N PHE A 156 -3.16 8.61 -13.24
CA PHE A 156 -1.77 8.51 -12.77
C PHE A 156 -0.83 7.97 -13.85
N LEU A 157 -1.29 7.03 -14.69
CA LEU A 157 -0.53 6.51 -15.82
C LEU A 157 -0.17 7.61 -16.83
N ILE A 158 -1.14 8.44 -17.18
CA ILE A 158 -0.92 9.58 -18.08
C ILE A 158 0.12 10.53 -17.46
N MET A 159 -0.02 10.87 -16.19
CA MET A 159 0.95 11.73 -15.49
C MET A 159 2.35 11.09 -15.45
N ALA A 160 2.44 9.80 -15.17
CA ALA A 160 3.70 9.05 -15.14
C ALA A 160 4.37 9.01 -16.52
N MET A 161 3.60 8.92 -17.60
CA MET A 161 4.13 8.98 -18.98
C MET A 161 4.80 10.32 -19.25
N PHE A 162 4.20 11.44 -18.84
CA PHE A 162 4.82 12.77 -19.02
C PHE A 162 6.12 12.94 -18.22
N LEU A 163 6.26 12.18 -17.13
CA LEU A 163 7.43 12.26 -16.24
C LEU A 163 8.42 11.11 -16.48
N ASN A 164 8.31 10.37 -17.57
CA ASN A 164 9.16 9.21 -17.85
C ASN A 164 9.27 8.21 -16.68
N GLY A 165 8.15 8.00 -15.98
CA GLY A 165 8.08 7.01 -14.92
C GLY A 165 8.26 5.58 -15.48
N PRO A 166 8.65 4.60 -14.65
CA PRO A 166 8.88 3.22 -15.09
C PRO A 166 7.56 2.51 -15.43
N ILE A 167 7.11 2.69 -16.66
CA ILE A 167 5.92 2.06 -17.22
C ILE A 167 6.33 0.92 -18.14
N GLY A 168 5.74 -0.25 -17.94
CA GLY A 168 6.04 -1.42 -18.73
C GLY A 168 4.97 -2.50 -18.64
N VAL A 169 5.34 -3.72 -19.03
CA VAL A 169 4.46 -4.89 -18.94
C VAL A 169 4.03 -5.12 -17.48
N GLY A 170 4.92 -4.86 -16.52
CA GLY A 170 4.62 -4.94 -15.08
C GLY A 170 3.49 -3.99 -14.65
N THR A 171 3.41 -2.79 -15.20
CA THR A 171 2.33 -1.84 -14.90
C THR A 171 0.97 -2.41 -15.32
N LEU A 172 0.89 -3.01 -16.52
CA LEU A 172 -0.34 -3.65 -16.98
C LEU A 172 -0.71 -4.84 -16.09
N LEU A 173 0.27 -5.68 -15.74
CA LEU A 173 0.07 -6.82 -14.85
C LEU A 173 -0.38 -6.38 -13.45
N THR A 174 0.17 -5.31 -12.90
CA THR A 174 -0.23 -4.78 -11.59
C THR A 174 -1.69 -4.32 -11.61
N VAL A 175 -2.13 -3.64 -12.66
CA VAL A 175 -3.53 -3.21 -12.81
C VAL A 175 -4.48 -4.41 -12.94
N CYS A 176 -4.09 -5.42 -13.73
CA CYS A 176 -4.94 -6.60 -13.97
C CYS A 176 -4.95 -7.59 -12.78
N LEU A 177 -3.78 -7.89 -12.20
CA LEU A 177 -3.62 -8.93 -11.21
C LEU A 177 -3.73 -8.44 -9.77
N GLY A 178 -3.47 -7.14 -9.50
CA GLY A 178 -3.44 -6.60 -8.15
C GLY A 178 -4.74 -6.84 -7.37
N GLY A 179 -5.89 -6.69 -8.02
CA GLY A 179 -7.18 -7.00 -7.40
C GLY A 179 -7.41 -8.48 -7.13
N LEU A 180 -6.97 -9.35 -8.05
CA LEU A 180 -7.09 -10.81 -7.88
C LEU A 180 -6.23 -11.31 -6.72
N ILE A 181 -4.99 -10.84 -6.65
CA ILE A 181 -4.05 -11.19 -5.59
C ILE A 181 -4.56 -10.70 -4.23
N LEU A 182 -5.07 -9.48 -4.17
CA LEU A 182 -5.68 -8.95 -2.95
C LEU A 182 -6.87 -9.81 -2.49
N ASN A 183 -7.78 -10.15 -3.41
CA ASN A 183 -8.93 -10.99 -3.09
C ASN A 183 -8.54 -12.39 -2.59
N TYR A 184 -7.42 -12.93 -3.07
CA TYR A 184 -6.88 -14.21 -2.59
C TYR A 184 -6.32 -14.10 -1.16
N PHE A 185 -5.59 -13.02 -0.85
CA PHE A 185 -4.97 -12.84 0.47
C PHE A 185 -5.93 -12.33 1.55
N MET A 186 -7.01 -11.64 1.19
CA MET A 186 -7.98 -11.12 2.17
C MET A 186 -8.52 -12.21 3.13
N PRO A 187 -9.08 -13.34 2.66
CA PRO A 187 -9.59 -14.38 3.59
C PRO A 187 -8.47 -15.10 4.36
N PHE A 188 -7.25 -15.14 3.80
CA PHE A 188 -6.11 -15.75 4.49
C PHE A 188 -5.66 -14.88 5.68
N THR A 189 -5.48 -13.59 5.46
CA THR A 189 -5.07 -12.64 6.51
C THR A 189 -6.14 -12.49 7.57
N GLU A 190 -7.42 -12.53 7.22
CA GLU A 190 -8.53 -12.53 8.16
C GLU A 190 -8.45 -13.70 9.15
N LYS A 191 -8.25 -14.92 8.65
CA LYS A 191 -8.12 -16.11 9.49
C LYS A 191 -6.91 -16.04 10.44
N VAL A 192 -5.79 -15.52 9.95
CA VAL A 192 -4.56 -15.38 10.76
C VAL A 192 -4.76 -14.33 11.85
N LEU A 193 -5.30 -13.17 11.47
CA LEU A 193 -5.49 -12.05 12.38
C LEU A 193 -6.54 -12.36 13.46
N SER A 194 -7.66 -12.99 13.08
CA SER A 194 -8.70 -13.39 14.04
C SER A 194 -8.17 -14.39 15.08
N ARG A 195 -7.37 -15.38 14.68
CA ARG A 195 -6.74 -16.32 15.62
C ARG A 195 -5.81 -15.63 16.62
N ILE A 196 -4.99 -14.68 16.16
CA ILE A 196 -4.03 -13.96 17.01
C ILE A 196 -4.75 -13.00 17.97
N LEU A 197 -5.79 -12.31 17.49
CA LEU A 197 -6.56 -11.37 18.31
C LEU A 197 -7.42 -12.09 19.36
N THR A 198 -8.02 -13.24 19.04
CA THR A 198 -8.77 -14.06 20.02
C THR A 198 -7.86 -14.68 21.07
N HIS A 199 -6.66 -15.12 20.71
CA HIS A 199 -5.69 -15.66 21.69
C HIS A 199 -5.18 -14.59 22.68
N SER A 200 -5.17 -13.31 22.27
CA SER A 200 -4.75 -12.18 23.11
C SER A 200 -5.82 -11.73 24.11
N SER A 201 -7.09 -12.09 23.89
CA SER A 201 -8.20 -11.77 24.80
C SER A 201 -8.48 -12.86 25.85
N THR A 202 -7.80 -14.01 25.73
CA THR A 202 -7.97 -15.16 26.65
C THR A 202 -6.78 -15.29 27.62
N SER A 203 -6.15 -14.19 28.03
CA SER A 203 -5.27 -14.17 29.18
C SER A 203 -6.13 -14.33 30.45
N PRO A 204 -5.96 -15.40 31.26
CA PRO A 204 -6.72 -15.56 32.50
C PRO A 204 -6.42 -14.40 33.45
N ASN A 205 -7.49 -13.76 33.89
CA ASN A 205 -7.45 -12.77 34.97
C ASN A 205 -7.05 -13.49 36.26
N TYR A 206 -5.76 -13.56 36.54
CA TYR A 206 -5.23 -14.03 37.82
C TYR A 206 -5.21 -12.84 38.77
N ASP A 207 -6.36 -12.48 39.34
CA ASP A 207 -6.48 -11.65 40.54
C ASP A 207 -7.97 -11.46 40.86
N LYS A 208 -8.51 -12.39 41.67
CA LYS A 208 -9.63 -12.12 42.58
C LYS A 208 -9.99 -13.39 43.36
N ASP A 209 -9.10 -13.89 44.17
CA ASP A 209 -9.47 -14.74 45.30
C ASP A 209 -8.42 -14.61 46.40
N GLU A 210 -8.39 -13.45 47.09
CA GLU A 210 -7.87 -13.27 48.43
C GLU A 210 -8.56 -12.04 49.02
N ASN A 211 -9.70 -12.27 49.65
CA ASN A 211 -10.18 -11.52 50.79
C ASN A 211 -11.62 -11.89 51.14
N HIS A 212 -11.84 -13.06 51.70
CA HIS A 212 -12.92 -13.29 52.63
C HIS A 212 -12.52 -14.43 53.60
N SER A 213 -11.74 -14.09 54.60
CA SER A 213 -11.72 -14.78 55.89
C SER A 213 -11.05 -13.86 56.91
N ILE A 214 -11.84 -13.10 57.63
CA ILE A 214 -11.87 -12.91 59.12
C ILE A 214 -13.00 -11.93 59.39
#